data_0fbd0d1d7e6e6ae0fad9ce4ffc29c513
#
_entry.id   0fbd0d1d7e6e6ae0fad9ce4ffc29c513
#
_cell.length_a   1.000
_cell.length_b   1.000
_cell.length_c   1.000
_cell.angle_alpha   90.00
_cell.angle_beta   90.00
_cell.angle_gamma   90.00
#
_symmetry.space_group_name_H-M   'P 1'
#
loop_
_entity.id
_entity.type
_entity.pdbx_description
1 polymer ?
#
loop_
_entity_poly.entity_id
_entity_poly.type
_entity_poly.pdbx_seq_one_letter_code
_entity_poly.pdbx_strand_id
1 'polypeptide(L)'
;MSFETISSSELDNLLASYAVHNEERYQDETPFLQLLAWIEIRKTDQSITERICQPGEIILREDEDGDIFYVIRSGETAIIKGDFQNPTILGFRGVGDALGEMALLENLPRSATVIALNEVSLWTLSRAMFYQFVGENHPSFSLDLMNMLSSRIRKADEERRRGYVREKQQVVVLETLSKQATHDPLTGLFNRRYLDQILYGEIAHARQNGSLVGILMADVDHFKKINDNYGHKAGDLMLQAVGNLMKKCVRSADIVCRYGGEEFVIVMPGASAPTVSKCAEEIRARFEMLSVTSEGREIQATLSLGAAIYPLHGSNVDEVFIHADRAMYQAKQGGRNRVVVFSGEADSKNVE
;
A
#
# COMPACT_ATOMS: atom_id res chain seq x y z
N MET A 1 -35.53 -34.13 2.70
CA MET A 1 -34.13 -33.74 2.78
C MET A 1 -34.09 -32.30 3.30
N SER A 2 -33.39 -32.03 4.39
CA SER A 2 -33.23 -30.66 4.87
C SER A 2 -32.21 -30.01 3.97
N PHE A 3 -32.61 -28.98 3.23
CA PHE A 3 -31.70 -28.16 2.43
C PHE A 3 -30.93 -27.23 3.34
N GLU A 4 -29.66 -27.05 3.05
CA GLU A 4 -28.79 -26.17 3.81
C GLU A 4 -29.08 -24.72 3.42
N THR A 5 -29.22 -23.83 4.42
CA THR A 5 -29.54 -22.43 4.24
C THR A 5 -28.53 -21.58 4.97
N ILE A 6 -28.23 -20.40 4.43
CA ILE A 6 -27.44 -19.37 5.12
C ILE A 6 -28.31 -18.65 6.15
N SER A 7 -27.67 -17.94 7.09
CA SER A 7 -28.37 -17.13 8.08
C SER A 7 -29.05 -15.89 7.44
N SER A 8 -30.08 -15.36 8.10
CA SER A 8 -30.76 -14.15 7.61
C SER A 8 -29.82 -12.97 7.43
N SER A 9 -28.83 -12.79 8.33
CA SER A 9 -27.86 -11.70 8.23
C SER A 9 -26.91 -11.85 7.05
N GLU A 10 -26.53 -13.05 6.70
CA GLU A 10 -25.70 -13.32 5.50
C GLU A 10 -26.51 -13.08 4.22
N LEU A 11 -27.79 -13.46 4.20
CA LEU A 11 -28.69 -13.18 3.09
C LEU A 11 -28.91 -11.68 2.90
N ASP A 12 -29.11 -10.92 3.98
CA ASP A 12 -29.29 -9.46 3.94
C ASP A 12 -28.07 -8.77 3.36
N ASN A 13 -26.85 -9.23 3.69
CA ASN A 13 -25.61 -8.70 3.11
C ASN A 13 -25.51 -8.96 1.60
N LEU A 14 -25.91 -10.16 1.14
CA LEU A 14 -25.94 -10.50 -0.29
C LEU A 14 -26.98 -9.67 -1.04
N LEU A 15 -28.16 -9.46 -0.45
CA LEU A 15 -29.22 -8.62 -1.02
C LEU A 15 -28.80 -7.15 -1.12
N ALA A 16 -28.12 -6.61 -0.10
CA ALA A 16 -27.57 -5.25 -0.15
C ALA A 16 -26.54 -5.10 -1.29
N SER A 17 -25.64 -6.06 -1.43
CA SER A 17 -24.68 -6.08 -2.54
C SER A 17 -25.34 -6.22 -3.90
N TYR A 18 -26.38 -7.05 -4.00
CA TYR A 18 -27.18 -7.20 -5.21
C TYR A 18 -27.83 -5.88 -5.65
N ALA A 19 -28.41 -5.12 -4.72
CA ALA A 19 -29.05 -3.84 -5.00
C ALA A 19 -28.06 -2.83 -5.63
N VAL A 20 -26.81 -2.83 -5.17
CA VAL A 20 -25.76 -1.94 -5.71
C VAL A 20 -25.32 -2.36 -7.13
N HIS A 21 -25.29 -3.65 -7.44
CA HIS A 21 -24.79 -4.18 -8.71
C HIS A 21 -25.87 -4.39 -9.78
N ASN A 22 -27.14 -4.12 -9.45
CA ASN A 22 -28.26 -4.39 -10.36
C ASN A 22 -28.30 -3.46 -11.58
N GLU A 23 -27.64 -2.30 -11.56
CA GLU A 23 -27.56 -1.37 -12.70
C GLU A 23 -26.64 -1.86 -13.84
N GLU A 24 -25.75 -2.82 -13.59
CA GLU A 24 -24.83 -3.39 -14.59
C GLU A 24 -25.36 -4.67 -15.24
N ARG A 25 -26.65 -4.97 -15.11
CA ARG A 25 -27.25 -6.22 -15.58
C ARG A 25 -27.18 -6.39 -17.08
N TYR A 26 -26.53 -7.45 -17.42
CA TYR A 26 -26.54 -8.27 -18.64
C TYR A 26 -27.59 -7.92 -19.68
N GLN A 27 -27.13 -7.31 -20.77
CA GLN A 27 -27.80 -7.30 -22.07
C GLN A 27 -27.32 -8.46 -22.97
N ASP A 28 -26.59 -9.43 -22.44
CA ASP A 28 -26.11 -10.57 -23.21
C ASP A 28 -27.22 -11.62 -23.27
N GLU A 29 -27.76 -11.89 -24.46
CA GLU A 29 -28.62 -13.05 -24.72
C GLU A 29 -27.89 -14.30 -24.23
N THR A 30 -28.48 -15.01 -23.27
CA THR A 30 -27.84 -16.22 -22.72
C THR A 30 -28.07 -17.37 -23.68
N PRO A 31 -27.04 -18.17 -24.05
CA PRO A 31 -27.20 -19.33 -24.91
C PRO A 31 -28.18 -20.37 -24.34
N PHE A 32 -28.40 -20.33 -23.04
CA PHE A 32 -29.29 -21.25 -22.34
C PHE A 32 -30.78 -20.96 -22.51
N LEU A 33 -31.17 -19.81 -23.11
CA LEU A 33 -32.58 -19.60 -23.52
C LEU A 33 -33.03 -20.64 -24.55
N GLN A 34 -32.17 -21.05 -25.46
CA GLN A 34 -32.48 -22.16 -26.40
C GLN A 34 -32.65 -23.50 -25.67
N LEU A 35 -31.82 -23.73 -24.67
CA LEU A 35 -31.96 -24.91 -23.80
C LEU A 35 -33.27 -24.88 -23.00
N LEU A 36 -33.65 -23.74 -22.46
CA LEU A 36 -34.95 -23.56 -21.80
C LEU A 36 -36.10 -23.93 -22.73
N ALA A 37 -36.13 -23.42 -23.96
CA ALA A 37 -37.14 -23.73 -24.93
C ALA A 37 -37.20 -25.25 -25.24
N TRP A 38 -36.03 -25.91 -25.36
CA TRP A 38 -35.92 -27.34 -25.58
C TRP A 38 -36.45 -28.13 -24.37
N ILE A 39 -36.16 -27.69 -23.14
CA ILE A 39 -36.65 -28.29 -21.89
C ILE A 39 -38.18 -28.15 -21.81
N GLU A 40 -38.72 -26.97 -22.06
CA GLU A 40 -40.16 -26.73 -21.99
C GLU A 40 -40.98 -27.64 -22.94
N ILE A 41 -40.44 -27.98 -24.10
CA ILE A 41 -41.05 -28.91 -25.03
C ILE A 41 -41.03 -30.35 -24.48
N ARG A 42 -39.99 -30.69 -23.69
CA ARG A 42 -39.76 -32.08 -23.15
C ARG A 42 -40.06 -32.22 -21.65
N LYS A 43 -40.75 -31.27 -21.06
CA LYS A 43 -41.04 -31.26 -19.60
C LYS A 43 -41.85 -32.50 -19.10
N THR A 44 -42.41 -33.27 -20.01
CA THR A 44 -43.07 -34.57 -19.70
C THR A 44 -42.07 -35.72 -19.58
N ASP A 45 -40.80 -35.51 -19.92
CA ASP A 45 -39.76 -36.51 -19.73
C ASP A 45 -39.41 -36.60 -18.25
N GLN A 46 -39.49 -37.81 -17.69
CA GLN A 46 -39.22 -38.07 -16.25
C GLN A 46 -37.77 -37.75 -15.81
N SER A 47 -36.88 -37.56 -16.77
CA SER A 47 -35.49 -37.21 -16.54
C SER A 47 -35.23 -35.70 -16.32
N ILE A 48 -36.22 -34.84 -16.63
CA ILE A 48 -36.20 -33.40 -16.33
C ILE A 48 -37.09 -33.15 -15.11
N THR A 49 -36.50 -32.63 -14.05
CA THR A 49 -37.21 -32.32 -12.81
C THR A 49 -37.13 -30.86 -12.48
N GLU A 50 -38.20 -30.33 -11.91
CA GLU A 50 -38.20 -28.95 -11.35
C GLU A 50 -37.79 -29.01 -9.89
N ARG A 51 -36.88 -28.08 -9.50
CA ARG A 51 -36.50 -27.83 -8.10
C ARG A 51 -36.86 -26.40 -7.75
N ILE A 52 -37.59 -26.21 -6.65
CA ILE A 52 -37.90 -24.90 -6.10
C ILE A 52 -37.02 -24.72 -4.88
N CYS A 53 -36.27 -23.60 -4.84
CA CYS A 53 -35.37 -23.23 -3.76
C CYS A 53 -35.90 -21.98 -3.07
N GLN A 54 -35.85 -21.95 -1.74
CA GLN A 54 -36.28 -20.84 -0.94
C GLN A 54 -35.15 -19.77 -0.77
N PRO A 55 -35.46 -18.52 -0.44
CA PRO A 55 -34.45 -17.51 -0.16
C PRO A 55 -33.43 -17.98 0.88
N GLY A 56 -32.13 -17.82 0.59
CA GLY A 56 -31.03 -18.27 1.43
C GLY A 56 -30.64 -19.73 1.27
N GLU A 57 -31.38 -20.51 0.47
CA GLU A 57 -31.02 -21.91 0.22
C GLU A 57 -29.79 -22.05 -0.65
N ILE A 58 -28.86 -22.93 -0.26
CA ILE A 58 -27.66 -23.25 -1.03
C ILE A 58 -28.03 -24.23 -2.14
N ILE A 59 -27.88 -23.79 -3.37
CA ILE A 59 -28.18 -24.59 -4.57
C ILE A 59 -26.99 -25.46 -4.95
N LEU A 60 -25.79 -24.90 -4.93
CA LEU A 60 -24.50 -25.55 -5.17
C LEU A 60 -23.50 -25.06 -4.12
N ARG A 61 -22.61 -25.94 -3.66
CA ARG A 61 -21.53 -25.62 -2.73
C ARG A 61 -20.18 -25.74 -3.42
N GLU A 62 -19.29 -24.80 -3.16
CA GLU A 62 -17.89 -24.83 -3.61
C GLU A 62 -17.22 -26.15 -3.15
N ASP A 63 -16.34 -26.70 -3.97
CA ASP A 63 -15.57 -27.93 -3.77
C ASP A 63 -16.38 -29.23 -3.67
N GLU A 64 -17.71 -29.20 -3.80
CA GLU A 64 -18.51 -30.43 -3.91
C GLU A 64 -18.46 -31.01 -5.32
N ASP A 65 -18.45 -32.37 -5.40
CA ASP A 65 -18.61 -33.06 -6.67
C ASP A 65 -20.07 -33.03 -7.13
N GLY A 66 -20.29 -32.91 -8.43
CA GLY A 66 -21.65 -32.90 -8.96
C GLY A 66 -21.73 -33.07 -10.47
N ASP A 67 -22.66 -33.91 -10.90
CA ASP A 67 -22.96 -34.25 -12.29
C ASP A 67 -24.28 -33.64 -12.81
N ILE A 68 -24.92 -32.84 -11.97
CA ILE A 68 -26.15 -32.12 -12.25
C ILE A 68 -25.86 -30.67 -12.51
N PHE A 69 -26.53 -30.10 -13.51
CA PHE A 69 -26.57 -28.67 -13.70
C PHE A 69 -28.00 -28.14 -13.71
N TYR A 70 -28.14 -26.87 -13.47
CA TYR A 70 -29.43 -26.21 -13.37
C TYR A 70 -29.58 -25.10 -14.39
N VAL A 71 -30.81 -24.88 -14.88
CA VAL A 71 -31.17 -23.70 -15.66
C VAL A 71 -32.24 -22.93 -14.90
N ILE A 72 -32.02 -21.65 -14.68
CA ILE A 72 -32.93 -20.80 -13.92
C ILE A 72 -34.17 -20.51 -14.75
N ARG A 73 -35.32 -20.95 -14.27
CA ARG A 73 -36.61 -20.67 -14.84
C ARG A 73 -37.21 -19.37 -14.32
N SER A 74 -37.08 -19.15 -13.02
CA SER A 74 -37.50 -17.91 -12.35
C SER A 74 -36.66 -17.66 -11.13
N GLY A 75 -36.61 -16.39 -10.69
CA GLY A 75 -35.84 -15.96 -9.52
C GLY A 75 -34.39 -15.60 -9.83
N GLU A 76 -33.63 -15.38 -8.78
CA GLU A 76 -32.28 -14.79 -8.82
C GLU A 76 -31.37 -15.45 -7.81
N THR A 77 -30.10 -15.60 -8.16
CA THR A 77 -29.09 -16.26 -7.33
C THR A 77 -27.82 -15.43 -7.25
N ALA A 78 -27.09 -15.57 -6.13
CA ALA A 78 -25.74 -15.05 -5.96
C ALA A 78 -24.72 -16.18 -6.13
N ILE A 79 -23.60 -15.89 -6.80
CA ILE A 79 -22.44 -16.77 -6.88
C ILE A 79 -21.37 -16.20 -5.97
N ILE A 80 -20.94 -16.99 -4.99
CA ILE A 80 -19.94 -16.57 -4.01
C ILE A 80 -18.80 -17.57 -3.92
N LYS A 81 -17.64 -17.10 -3.44
CA LYS A 81 -16.47 -17.91 -3.14
C LYS A 81 -15.96 -17.62 -1.75
N GLY A 82 -15.51 -18.68 -1.04
CA GLY A 82 -14.98 -18.60 0.31
C GLY A 82 -16.04 -18.67 1.41
N ASP A 83 -15.69 -18.13 2.60
CA ASP A 83 -16.51 -18.21 3.81
C ASP A 83 -17.74 -17.29 3.74
N PHE A 84 -18.87 -17.75 4.28
CA PHE A 84 -20.13 -16.98 4.35
C PHE A 84 -20.03 -15.72 5.21
N GLN A 85 -19.08 -15.65 6.16
CA GLN A 85 -18.88 -14.46 6.99
C GLN A 85 -18.24 -13.30 6.22
N ASN A 86 -17.42 -13.59 5.20
CA ASN A 86 -16.80 -12.58 4.35
C ASN A 86 -16.66 -13.10 2.90
N PRO A 87 -17.80 -13.34 2.21
CA PRO A 87 -17.78 -13.96 0.91
C PRO A 87 -17.24 -13.04 -0.18
N THR A 88 -16.49 -13.59 -1.10
CA THR A 88 -16.18 -12.90 -2.37
C THR A 88 -17.33 -13.13 -3.33
N ILE A 89 -18.10 -12.08 -3.65
CA ILE A 89 -19.20 -12.16 -4.61
C ILE A 89 -18.60 -12.16 -6.02
N LEU A 90 -18.84 -13.25 -6.76
CA LEU A 90 -18.39 -13.42 -8.13
C LEU A 90 -19.42 -12.90 -9.15
N GLY A 91 -20.67 -12.76 -8.73
CA GLY A 91 -21.75 -12.22 -9.57
C GLY A 91 -23.10 -12.78 -9.22
N PHE A 92 -24.09 -12.42 -10.04
CA PHE A 92 -25.49 -12.82 -9.89
C PHE A 92 -25.98 -13.53 -11.16
N ARG A 93 -26.98 -14.41 -11.02
CA ARG A 93 -27.60 -15.12 -12.13
C ARG A 93 -29.11 -15.02 -12.02
N GLY A 94 -29.76 -14.97 -13.18
CA GLY A 94 -31.22 -14.86 -13.31
C GLY A 94 -31.80 -15.79 -14.36
N VAL A 95 -33.03 -15.51 -14.77
CA VAL A 95 -33.77 -16.33 -15.74
C VAL A 95 -32.97 -16.56 -17.02
N GLY A 96 -32.88 -17.82 -17.44
CA GLY A 96 -32.13 -18.25 -18.61
C GLY A 96 -30.65 -18.53 -18.38
N ASP A 97 -30.12 -18.22 -17.18
CA ASP A 97 -28.75 -18.59 -16.83
C ASP A 97 -28.64 -20.05 -16.40
N ALA A 98 -27.45 -20.64 -16.62
CA ALA A 98 -27.12 -21.97 -16.14
C ALA A 98 -26.22 -21.88 -14.90
N LEU A 99 -26.35 -22.87 -14.02
CA LEU A 99 -25.57 -23.02 -12.80
C LEU A 99 -24.92 -24.40 -12.77
N GLY A 100 -23.60 -24.44 -12.50
CA GLY A 100 -22.83 -25.68 -12.41
C GLY A 100 -22.39 -26.28 -13.75
N GLU A 101 -22.45 -25.51 -14.83
CA GLU A 101 -22.02 -25.90 -16.17
C GLU A 101 -20.53 -26.23 -16.26
N MET A 102 -19.69 -25.57 -15.48
CA MET A 102 -18.24 -25.79 -15.50
C MET A 102 -17.88 -27.20 -15.04
N ALA A 103 -18.49 -27.68 -13.99
CA ALA A 103 -18.26 -29.06 -13.49
C ALA A 103 -18.66 -30.14 -14.50
N LEU A 104 -19.60 -29.84 -15.41
CA LEU A 104 -19.96 -30.75 -16.50
C LEU A 104 -18.89 -30.80 -17.59
N LEU A 105 -18.29 -29.64 -17.90
CA LEU A 105 -17.33 -29.52 -19.00
C LEU A 105 -15.92 -30.00 -18.60
N GLU A 106 -15.51 -29.71 -17.35
CA GLU A 106 -14.13 -29.90 -16.89
C GLU A 106 -13.97 -31.16 -16.00
N ASN A 107 -15.06 -31.78 -15.55
CA ASN A 107 -15.06 -32.91 -14.60
C ASN A 107 -14.29 -32.58 -13.30
N LEU A 108 -14.43 -31.33 -12.83
CA LEU A 108 -13.84 -30.78 -11.61
C LEU A 108 -14.93 -30.54 -10.56
N PRO A 109 -14.59 -30.42 -9.28
CA PRO A 109 -15.52 -29.97 -8.24
C PRO A 109 -16.13 -28.61 -8.55
N ARG A 110 -17.22 -28.26 -7.86
CA ARG A 110 -17.91 -26.96 -8.01
C ARG A 110 -16.95 -25.80 -7.75
N SER A 111 -16.85 -24.86 -8.67
CA SER A 111 -15.92 -23.73 -8.61
C SER A 111 -16.37 -22.62 -7.66
N ALA A 112 -17.64 -22.64 -7.22
CA ALA A 112 -18.23 -21.61 -6.37
C ALA A 112 -19.53 -22.13 -5.71
N THR A 113 -19.94 -21.45 -4.63
CA THR A 113 -21.22 -21.64 -3.96
C THR A 113 -22.28 -20.76 -4.62
N VAL A 114 -23.48 -21.33 -4.85
CA VAL A 114 -24.62 -20.60 -5.40
C VAL A 114 -25.77 -20.60 -4.40
N ILE A 115 -26.34 -19.43 -4.14
CA ILE A 115 -27.37 -19.19 -3.14
C ILE A 115 -28.58 -18.51 -3.77
N ALA A 116 -29.77 -18.95 -3.43
CA ALA A 116 -31.03 -18.32 -3.85
C ALA A 116 -31.22 -17.00 -3.12
N LEU A 117 -31.43 -15.89 -3.84
CA LEU A 117 -31.71 -14.56 -3.27
C LEU A 117 -33.21 -14.36 -2.97
N ASN A 118 -34.05 -14.98 -3.78
CA ASN A 118 -35.51 -15.03 -3.65
C ASN A 118 -35.99 -16.46 -3.91
N GLU A 119 -37.27 -16.66 -4.07
CA GLU A 119 -37.76 -17.98 -4.53
C GLU A 119 -37.28 -18.24 -5.96
N VAL A 120 -36.53 -19.33 -6.14
CA VAL A 120 -35.93 -19.72 -7.43
C VAL A 120 -36.48 -21.03 -7.90
N SER A 121 -37.02 -21.06 -9.12
CA SER A 121 -37.37 -22.29 -9.80
C SER A 121 -36.26 -22.66 -10.79
N LEU A 122 -35.81 -23.90 -10.72
CA LEU A 122 -34.70 -24.47 -11.49
C LEU A 122 -35.13 -25.69 -12.26
N TRP A 123 -34.78 -25.77 -13.53
CA TRP A 123 -34.77 -27.04 -14.22
C TRP A 123 -33.48 -27.80 -13.90
N THR A 124 -33.63 -29.06 -13.52
CA THR A 124 -32.51 -29.96 -13.17
C THR A 124 -32.21 -30.87 -14.35
N LEU A 125 -30.95 -30.86 -14.83
CA LEU A 125 -30.50 -31.67 -15.93
C LEU A 125 -29.26 -32.48 -15.53
N SER A 126 -29.24 -33.73 -15.95
CA SER A 126 -28.04 -34.58 -15.84
C SER A 126 -27.04 -34.25 -16.94
N ARG A 127 -25.78 -34.62 -16.72
CA ARG A 127 -24.71 -34.53 -17.73
C ARG A 127 -25.10 -35.23 -19.04
N ALA A 128 -25.70 -36.41 -18.95
CA ALA A 128 -26.14 -37.16 -20.13
C ALA A 128 -27.13 -36.39 -20.99
N MET A 129 -28.12 -35.74 -20.35
CA MET A 129 -29.12 -34.94 -21.05
C MET A 129 -28.51 -33.70 -21.68
N PHE A 130 -27.58 -33.06 -21.02
CA PHE A 130 -26.85 -31.93 -21.58
C PHE A 130 -26.10 -32.32 -22.87
N TYR A 131 -25.39 -33.44 -22.85
CA TYR A 131 -24.69 -33.96 -24.04
C TYR A 131 -25.68 -34.38 -25.12
N GLN A 132 -26.84 -34.96 -24.78
CA GLN A 132 -27.89 -35.27 -25.73
C GLN A 132 -28.41 -34.00 -26.42
N PHE A 133 -28.69 -32.94 -25.66
CA PHE A 133 -29.11 -31.66 -26.22
C PHE A 133 -28.06 -31.09 -27.18
N VAL A 134 -26.78 -31.05 -26.77
CA VAL A 134 -25.68 -30.59 -27.62
C VAL A 134 -25.55 -31.42 -28.90
N GLY A 135 -25.72 -32.75 -28.79
CA GLY A 135 -25.58 -33.66 -29.91
C GLY A 135 -26.78 -33.65 -30.90
N GLU A 136 -28.00 -33.42 -30.40
CA GLU A 136 -29.21 -33.40 -31.26
C GLU A 136 -29.36 -32.13 -32.07
N ASN A 137 -28.79 -31.04 -31.58
CA ASN A 137 -29.34 -29.80 -32.04
C ASN A 137 -28.39 -28.76 -32.57
N HIS A 138 -27.14 -28.69 -32.34
CA HIS A 138 -26.75 -27.32 -32.82
C HIS A 138 -25.27 -27.01 -32.76
N PRO A 139 -24.67 -26.85 -33.94
CA PRO A 139 -23.45 -26.07 -34.12
C PRO A 139 -23.56 -24.62 -33.54
N SER A 140 -24.76 -24.01 -33.61
CA SER A 140 -25.03 -22.68 -33.08
C SER A 140 -24.93 -22.62 -31.56
N PHE A 141 -25.53 -23.56 -30.81
CA PHE A 141 -25.45 -23.60 -29.36
C PHE A 141 -24.01 -23.77 -28.86
N SER A 142 -23.23 -24.66 -29.49
CA SER A 142 -21.82 -24.85 -29.15
C SER A 142 -21.02 -23.57 -29.36
N LEU A 143 -21.31 -22.83 -30.44
CA LEU A 143 -20.68 -21.56 -30.73
C LEU A 143 -21.06 -20.47 -29.70
N ASP A 144 -22.35 -20.41 -29.33
CA ASP A 144 -22.86 -19.48 -28.34
C ASP A 144 -22.29 -19.76 -26.95
N LEU A 145 -22.16 -21.04 -26.57
CA LEU A 145 -21.52 -21.46 -25.35
C LEU A 145 -20.03 -21.07 -25.34
N MET A 146 -19.30 -21.29 -26.42
CA MET A 146 -17.89 -20.87 -26.56
C MET A 146 -17.75 -19.34 -26.48
N ASN A 147 -18.64 -18.60 -27.10
CA ASN A 147 -18.65 -17.14 -27.04
C ASN A 147 -18.90 -16.64 -25.62
N MET A 148 -19.85 -17.24 -24.90
CA MET A 148 -20.14 -16.92 -23.51
C MET A 148 -18.92 -17.21 -22.62
N LEU A 149 -18.31 -18.40 -22.72
CA LEU A 149 -17.12 -18.74 -21.95
C LEU A 149 -15.95 -17.80 -22.25
N SER A 150 -15.73 -17.50 -23.53
CA SER A 150 -14.69 -16.54 -23.95
C SER A 150 -14.95 -15.13 -23.42
N SER A 151 -16.20 -14.70 -23.33
CA SER A 151 -16.60 -13.42 -22.74
C SER A 151 -16.33 -13.42 -21.25
N ARG A 152 -16.70 -14.48 -20.54
CA ARG A 152 -16.42 -14.64 -19.09
C ARG A 152 -14.93 -14.62 -18.78
N ILE A 153 -14.11 -15.32 -19.55
CA ILE A 153 -12.64 -15.30 -19.41
C ILE A 153 -12.10 -13.89 -19.61
N ARG A 154 -12.54 -13.19 -20.66
CA ARG A 154 -12.08 -11.80 -20.91
C ARG A 154 -12.47 -10.85 -19.78
N LYS A 155 -13.71 -10.94 -19.28
CA LYS A 155 -14.16 -10.12 -18.14
C LYS A 155 -13.32 -10.41 -16.90
N ALA A 156 -13.08 -11.67 -16.56
CA ALA A 156 -12.26 -12.07 -15.42
C ALA A 156 -10.80 -11.58 -15.55
N ASP A 157 -10.21 -11.66 -16.74
CA ASP A 157 -8.86 -11.16 -17.00
C ASP A 157 -8.80 -9.62 -16.90
N GLU A 158 -9.84 -8.93 -17.34
CA GLU A 158 -9.91 -7.47 -17.25
C GLU A 158 -10.07 -6.99 -15.81
N GLU A 159 -10.91 -7.65 -15.02
CA GLU A 159 -11.07 -7.39 -13.58
C GLU A 159 -9.78 -7.65 -12.82
N ARG A 160 -9.10 -8.77 -13.08
CA ARG A 160 -7.78 -9.08 -12.51
C ARG A 160 -6.75 -8.01 -12.86
N ARG A 161 -6.74 -7.55 -14.11
CA ARG A 161 -5.85 -6.50 -14.58
C ARG A 161 -6.15 -5.17 -13.89
N ARG A 162 -7.42 -4.80 -13.73
CA ARG A 162 -7.85 -3.59 -13.00
C ARG A 162 -7.45 -3.66 -11.52
N GLY A 163 -7.66 -4.81 -10.88
CA GLY A 163 -7.21 -5.07 -9.50
C GLY A 163 -5.71 -4.86 -9.32
N TYR A 164 -4.90 -5.46 -10.19
CA TYR A 164 -3.45 -5.33 -10.15
C TYR A 164 -2.96 -3.88 -10.35
N VAL A 165 -3.58 -3.13 -11.26
CA VAL A 165 -3.25 -1.71 -11.48
C VAL A 165 -3.61 -0.87 -10.24
N ARG A 166 -4.77 -1.13 -9.63
CA ARG A 166 -5.23 -0.43 -8.43
C ARG A 166 -4.30 -0.68 -7.23
N GLU A 167 -3.90 -1.93 -7.04
CA GLU A 167 -2.95 -2.31 -5.98
C GLU A 167 -1.60 -1.60 -6.15
N LYS A 168 -1.03 -1.61 -7.37
CA LYS A 168 0.19 -0.88 -7.67
C LYS A 168 0.07 0.63 -7.41
N GLN A 169 -1.05 1.23 -7.78
CA GLN A 169 -1.29 2.65 -7.51
C GLN A 169 -1.36 2.93 -6.01
N GLN A 170 -1.99 2.07 -5.22
CA GLN A 170 -2.03 2.21 -3.76
C GLN A 170 -0.64 2.15 -3.13
N VAL A 171 0.22 1.22 -3.56
CA VAL A 171 1.60 1.12 -3.07
C VAL A 171 2.37 2.42 -3.35
N VAL A 172 2.30 2.96 -4.57
CA VAL A 172 2.97 4.22 -4.94
C VAL A 172 2.46 5.40 -4.11
N VAL A 173 1.15 5.47 -3.88
CA VAL A 173 0.55 6.52 -3.03
C VAL A 173 1.05 6.40 -1.58
N LEU A 174 1.06 5.19 -1.01
CA LEU A 174 1.55 4.96 0.34
C LEU A 174 3.04 5.29 0.49
N GLU A 175 3.88 4.92 -0.47
CA GLU A 175 5.30 5.30 -0.49
C GLU A 175 5.49 6.81 -0.57
N THR A 176 4.69 7.49 -1.38
CA THR A 176 4.73 8.95 -1.53
C THR A 176 4.31 9.63 -0.23
N LEU A 177 3.22 9.19 0.38
CA LEU A 177 2.74 9.71 1.67
C LEU A 177 3.76 9.45 2.79
N SER A 178 4.36 8.27 2.83
CA SER A 178 5.42 7.93 3.79
C SER A 178 6.64 8.84 3.62
N LYS A 179 7.08 9.08 2.39
CA LYS A 179 8.18 10.03 2.11
C LYS A 179 7.84 11.46 2.52
N GLN A 180 6.63 11.93 2.21
CA GLN A 180 6.18 13.27 2.62
C GLN A 180 6.09 13.43 4.15
N ALA A 181 5.70 12.36 4.85
CA ALA A 181 5.62 12.37 6.32
C ALA A 181 6.99 12.37 6.99
N THR A 182 8.02 11.80 6.37
CA THR A 182 9.33 11.52 6.99
C THR A 182 10.48 12.36 6.43
N HIS A 183 10.34 12.93 5.23
CA HIS A 183 11.42 13.65 4.56
C HIS A 183 11.10 15.13 4.33
N ASP A 184 12.15 15.94 4.26
CA ASP A 184 12.10 17.32 3.82
C ASP A 184 12.02 17.38 2.29
N PRO A 185 11.02 18.07 1.72
CA PRO A 185 10.81 18.06 0.26
C PRO A 185 11.89 18.79 -0.53
N LEU A 186 12.62 19.73 0.08
CA LEU A 186 13.66 20.48 -0.59
C LEU A 186 14.97 19.69 -0.70
N THR A 187 15.40 19.09 0.42
CA THR A 187 16.73 18.44 0.52
C THR A 187 16.66 16.92 0.34
N GLY A 188 15.47 16.32 0.49
CA GLY A 188 15.30 14.89 0.50
C GLY A 188 15.98 14.18 1.68
N LEU A 189 16.34 14.93 2.72
CA LEU A 189 16.78 14.42 4.01
C LEU A 189 15.57 14.04 4.86
N PHE A 190 15.79 13.36 5.98
CA PHE A 190 14.74 13.22 6.97
C PHE A 190 14.32 14.59 7.50
N ASN A 191 13.04 14.73 7.86
CA ASN A 191 12.54 15.95 8.48
C ASN A 191 12.61 15.87 10.00
N ARG A 192 12.40 17.01 10.67
CA ARG A 192 12.42 17.12 12.13
C ARG A 192 11.45 16.14 12.80
N ARG A 193 10.23 15.96 12.24
CA ARG A 193 9.24 15.03 12.81
C ARG A 193 9.76 13.60 12.88
N TYR A 194 10.43 13.15 11.84
CA TYR A 194 11.03 11.82 11.83
C TYR A 194 12.17 11.71 12.84
N LEU A 195 13.03 12.74 12.93
CA LEU A 195 14.10 12.78 13.92
C LEU A 195 13.56 12.65 15.35
N ASP A 196 12.52 13.41 15.69
CA ASP A 196 11.91 13.39 17.01
C ASP A 196 11.35 11.99 17.36
N GLN A 197 10.84 11.25 16.36
CA GLN A 197 10.33 9.90 16.55
C GLN A 197 11.43 8.86 16.83
N ILE A 198 12.55 8.95 16.13
CA ILE A 198 13.59 7.90 16.19
C ILE A 198 14.65 8.16 17.27
N LEU A 199 14.93 9.40 17.60
CA LEU A 199 16.04 9.75 18.49
C LEU A 199 15.92 9.13 19.88
N TYR A 200 14.69 9.09 20.43
CA TYR A 200 14.42 8.41 21.70
C TYR A 200 14.67 6.91 21.62
N GLY A 201 14.35 6.29 20.50
CA GLY A 201 14.61 4.87 20.25
C GLY A 201 16.10 4.55 20.19
N GLU A 202 16.87 5.37 19.46
CA GLU A 202 18.32 5.21 19.35
C GLU A 202 19.04 5.33 20.71
N ILE A 203 18.67 6.33 21.52
CA ILE A 203 19.23 6.50 22.85
C ILE A 203 18.80 5.35 23.80
N ALA A 204 17.54 4.90 23.72
CA ALA A 204 17.08 3.76 24.51
C ALA A 204 17.85 2.48 24.15
N HIS A 205 18.04 2.21 22.86
CA HIS A 205 18.83 1.09 22.36
C HIS A 205 20.31 1.18 22.81
N ALA A 206 20.89 2.38 22.71
CA ALA A 206 22.26 2.61 23.17
C ALA A 206 22.42 2.38 24.67
N ARG A 207 21.43 2.78 25.48
CA ARG A 207 21.41 2.53 26.95
C ARG A 207 21.39 1.05 27.26
N GLN A 208 20.61 0.25 26.56
CA GLN A 208 20.51 -1.19 26.78
C GLN A 208 21.80 -1.93 26.42
N ASN A 209 22.47 -1.48 25.35
CA ASN A 209 23.67 -2.17 24.83
C ASN A 209 25.00 -1.56 25.31
N GLY A 210 24.96 -0.51 26.14
CA GLY A 210 26.15 0.21 26.57
C GLY A 210 26.90 0.88 25.43
N SER A 211 26.20 1.26 24.33
CA SER A 211 26.82 1.86 23.17
C SER A 211 26.71 3.41 23.18
N LEU A 212 27.47 4.05 22.31
CA LEU A 212 27.50 5.50 22.16
C LEU A 212 26.53 5.96 21.07
N VAL A 213 26.03 7.20 21.15
CA VAL A 213 25.34 7.87 20.05
C VAL A 213 25.91 9.28 19.91
N GLY A 214 26.48 9.58 18.75
CA GLY A 214 26.91 10.93 18.42
C GLY A 214 25.74 11.75 17.87
N ILE A 215 25.61 13.00 18.33
CA ILE A 215 24.70 14.01 17.78
C ILE A 215 25.54 15.16 17.26
N LEU A 216 25.37 15.49 15.98
CA LEU A 216 26.03 16.60 15.33
C LEU A 216 24.96 17.59 14.85
N MET A 217 25.01 18.83 15.30
CA MET A 217 24.20 19.93 14.78
C MET A 217 25.03 20.81 13.87
N ALA A 218 24.46 21.26 12.78
CA ALA A 218 25.10 22.08 11.79
C ALA A 218 24.18 23.22 11.31
N ASP A 219 24.74 24.36 11.06
CA ASP A 219 24.02 25.56 10.57
C ASP A 219 24.84 26.23 9.47
N VAL A 220 24.16 26.71 8.43
CA VAL A 220 24.80 27.40 7.31
C VAL A 220 25.11 28.85 7.71
N ASP A 221 26.39 29.15 7.78
CA ASP A 221 26.85 30.49 8.19
C ASP A 221 26.34 31.59 7.24
N HIS A 222 25.73 32.60 7.82
CA HIS A 222 25.22 33.76 7.11
C HIS A 222 24.16 33.45 6.04
N PHE A 223 23.39 32.41 6.20
CA PHE A 223 22.38 31.95 5.22
C PHE A 223 21.39 33.07 4.84
N LYS A 224 20.97 33.89 5.80
CA LYS A 224 20.11 35.04 5.52
C LYS A 224 20.76 36.00 4.48
N LYS A 225 22.09 36.26 4.58
CA LYS A 225 22.79 37.11 3.60
C LYS A 225 22.79 36.47 2.19
N ILE A 226 22.83 35.15 2.10
CA ILE A 226 22.74 34.45 0.81
C ILE A 226 21.38 34.73 0.18
N ASN A 227 20.29 34.56 0.95
CA ASN A 227 18.93 34.85 0.49
C ASN A 227 18.76 36.34 0.10
N ASP A 228 19.27 37.26 0.93
CA ASP A 228 19.13 38.70 0.71
C ASP A 228 19.90 39.17 -0.55
N ASN A 229 21.07 38.56 -0.83
CA ASN A 229 21.96 38.98 -1.93
C ASN A 229 21.67 38.23 -3.26
N TYR A 230 21.21 36.97 -3.19
CA TYR A 230 21.11 36.08 -4.36
C TYR A 230 19.70 35.48 -4.55
N GLY A 231 18.76 35.83 -3.65
CA GLY A 231 17.39 35.35 -3.69
C GLY A 231 17.20 33.96 -3.09
N HIS A 232 15.96 33.61 -2.74
CA HIS A 232 15.59 32.36 -2.07
C HIS A 232 15.97 31.14 -2.89
N LYS A 233 15.94 31.22 -4.23
CA LYS A 233 16.34 30.10 -5.09
C LYS A 233 17.80 29.71 -4.91
N ALA A 234 18.67 30.67 -4.70
CA ALA A 234 20.10 30.46 -4.39
C ALA A 234 20.26 29.79 -3.02
N GLY A 235 19.49 30.25 -2.02
CA GLY A 235 19.43 29.60 -0.71
C GLY A 235 18.95 28.15 -0.79
N ASP A 236 17.92 27.87 -1.56
CA ASP A 236 17.40 26.48 -1.75
C ASP A 236 18.47 25.59 -2.36
N LEU A 237 19.18 26.04 -3.40
CA LEU A 237 20.30 25.31 -4.01
C LEU A 237 21.41 25.04 -3.00
N MET A 238 21.73 26.03 -2.14
CA MET A 238 22.72 25.87 -1.08
C MET A 238 22.31 24.81 -0.06
N LEU A 239 21.04 24.80 0.40
CA LEU A 239 20.53 23.81 1.32
C LEU A 239 20.53 22.39 0.70
N GLN A 240 20.21 22.28 -0.58
CA GLN A 240 20.31 21.01 -1.32
C GLN A 240 21.77 20.52 -1.40
N ALA A 241 22.70 21.44 -1.61
CA ALA A 241 24.14 21.13 -1.68
C ALA A 241 24.65 20.61 -0.32
N VAL A 242 24.27 21.28 0.80
CA VAL A 242 24.58 20.81 2.17
C VAL A 242 24.02 19.40 2.38
N GLY A 243 22.73 19.19 2.10
CA GLY A 243 22.08 17.90 2.30
C GLY A 243 22.74 16.76 1.51
N ASN A 244 23.08 17.03 0.25
CA ASN A 244 23.76 16.07 -0.62
C ASN A 244 25.19 15.76 -0.14
N LEU A 245 25.90 16.77 0.36
CA LEU A 245 27.25 16.59 0.91
C LEU A 245 27.20 15.74 2.18
N MET A 246 26.31 16.06 3.13
CA MET A 246 26.16 15.32 4.38
C MET A 246 25.87 13.85 4.13
N LYS A 247 24.93 13.52 3.22
CA LYS A 247 24.64 12.13 2.81
C LYS A 247 25.87 11.38 2.32
N LYS A 248 26.82 12.04 1.67
CA LYS A 248 28.04 11.43 1.14
C LYS A 248 29.12 11.23 2.20
N CYS A 249 29.08 12.00 3.28
CA CYS A 249 30.08 11.94 4.36
C CYS A 249 29.72 10.99 5.49
N VAL A 250 28.45 10.53 5.57
CA VAL A 250 27.96 9.67 6.62
C VAL A 250 27.80 8.22 6.14
N ARG A 251 27.65 7.28 7.09
CA ARG A 251 27.37 5.86 6.81
C ARG A 251 25.89 5.63 6.57
N SER A 252 25.52 4.50 6.02
CA SER A 252 24.11 4.11 5.81
C SER A 252 23.30 3.97 7.11
N ALA A 253 23.97 3.71 8.24
CA ALA A 253 23.35 3.63 9.55
C ALA A 253 23.16 5.00 10.22
N ASP A 254 23.83 6.04 9.73
CA ASP A 254 23.71 7.39 10.26
C ASP A 254 22.47 8.07 9.67
N ILE A 255 21.84 8.91 10.46
CA ILE A 255 20.58 9.58 10.13
C ILE A 255 20.86 11.06 9.92
N VAL A 256 20.59 11.56 8.72
CA VAL A 256 20.75 12.96 8.36
C VAL A 256 19.39 13.62 8.23
N CYS A 257 19.19 14.69 8.99
CA CYS A 257 17.92 15.41 9.08
C CYS A 257 18.10 16.91 8.78
N ARG A 258 17.16 17.50 8.06
CA ARG A 258 16.97 18.95 8.07
C ARG A 258 16.04 19.29 9.24
N TYR A 259 16.63 19.95 10.24
CA TYR A 259 15.94 20.23 11.51
C TYR A 259 15.10 21.50 11.45
N GLY A 260 15.58 22.53 10.77
CA GLY A 260 14.92 23.81 10.61
C GLY A 260 15.36 24.49 9.31
N GLY A 261 15.07 25.77 9.13
CA GLY A 261 15.37 26.54 7.92
C GLY A 261 16.76 26.26 7.31
N GLU A 262 17.81 26.54 8.04
CA GLU A 262 19.22 26.38 7.65
C GLU A 262 19.99 25.41 8.56
N GLU A 263 19.25 24.69 9.44
CA GLU A 263 19.81 23.81 10.46
C GLU A 263 19.66 22.34 10.07
N PHE A 264 20.71 21.59 10.33
CA PHE A 264 20.80 20.15 10.04
C PHE A 264 21.24 19.39 11.28
N VAL A 265 20.78 18.17 11.43
CA VAL A 265 21.17 17.25 12.51
C VAL A 265 21.60 15.92 11.92
N ILE A 266 22.69 15.37 12.43
CA ILE A 266 23.14 14.02 12.12
C ILE A 266 23.16 13.23 13.42
N VAL A 267 22.49 12.07 13.43
CA VAL A 267 22.54 11.09 14.50
C VAL A 267 23.43 9.95 14.05
N MET A 268 24.43 9.61 14.85
CA MET A 268 25.49 8.64 14.53
C MET A 268 25.50 7.51 15.57
N PRO A 269 24.67 6.47 15.45
CA PRO A 269 24.64 5.33 16.35
C PRO A 269 25.99 4.61 16.39
N GLY A 270 26.47 4.24 17.60
CA GLY A 270 27.75 3.58 17.81
C GLY A 270 29.01 4.44 17.56
N ALA A 271 28.85 5.73 17.28
CA ALA A 271 29.99 6.59 16.95
C ALA A 271 30.69 7.12 18.21
N SER A 272 32.01 6.96 18.28
CA SER A 272 32.86 7.56 19.33
C SER A 272 33.12 9.05 19.06
N ALA A 273 33.53 9.79 20.09
CA ALA A 273 33.85 11.21 19.98
C ALA A 273 34.85 11.53 18.85
N PRO A 274 35.96 10.78 18.69
CA PRO A 274 36.87 10.99 17.54
C PRO A 274 36.20 10.77 16.19
N THR A 275 35.28 9.77 16.09
CA THR A 275 34.55 9.49 14.85
C THR A 275 33.60 10.62 14.50
N VAL A 276 32.85 11.15 15.47
CA VAL A 276 31.94 12.26 15.28
C VAL A 276 32.71 13.53 14.89
N SER A 277 33.80 13.85 15.59
CA SER A 277 34.65 15.02 15.30
C SER A 277 35.26 14.94 13.89
N LYS A 278 35.75 13.76 13.48
CA LYS A 278 36.31 13.56 12.15
C LYS A 278 35.25 13.75 11.07
N CYS A 279 34.06 13.18 11.24
CA CYS A 279 32.94 13.35 10.30
C CYS A 279 32.52 14.82 10.18
N ALA A 280 32.40 15.52 11.31
CA ALA A 280 32.05 16.93 11.36
C ALA A 280 33.09 17.79 10.61
N GLU A 281 34.39 17.58 10.84
CA GLU A 281 35.44 18.30 10.17
C GLU A 281 35.53 18.00 8.66
N GLU A 282 35.27 16.76 8.26
CA GLU A 282 35.18 16.40 6.86
C GLU A 282 34.01 17.11 6.17
N ILE A 283 32.83 17.19 6.79
CA ILE A 283 31.68 17.91 6.26
C ILE A 283 32.04 19.42 6.15
N ARG A 284 32.57 20.01 7.21
CA ARG A 284 32.96 21.42 7.23
C ARG A 284 33.94 21.76 6.09
N ALA A 285 35.06 21.02 6.02
CA ALA A 285 36.12 21.28 5.07
C ALA A 285 35.67 21.10 3.61
N ARG A 286 34.90 20.06 3.33
CA ARG A 286 34.35 19.83 1.99
C ARG A 286 33.31 20.87 1.59
N PHE A 287 32.51 21.37 2.54
CA PHE A 287 31.51 22.38 2.26
C PHE A 287 32.14 23.74 2.01
N GLU A 288 33.17 24.09 2.75
CA GLU A 288 33.98 25.34 2.54
C GLU A 288 34.53 25.43 1.10
N MET A 289 34.88 24.29 0.51
CA MET A 289 35.41 24.21 -0.86
C MET A 289 34.32 24.10 -1.94
N LEU A 290 33.06 23.96 -1.52
CA LEU A 290 31.95 23.76 -2.45
C LEU A 290 31.38 25.09 -2.91
N SER A 291 31.21 25.25 -4.23
CA SER A 291 30.48 26.39 -4.80
C SER A 291 29.17 25.94 -5.43
N VAL A 292 28.15 26.75 -5.32
CA VAL A 292 26.82 26.57 -5.91
C VAL A 292 26.62 27.68 -6.94
N THR A 293 26.27 27.32 -8.17
CA THR A 293 26.00 28.28 -9.24
C THR A 293 24.51 28.63 -9.28
N SER A 294 24.18 29.91 -9.12
CA SER A 294 22.83 30.44 -9.30
C SER A 294 22.88 31.68 -10.20
N GLU A 295 22.09 31.68 -11.28
CA GLU A 295 22.03 32.78 -12.27
C GLU A 295 23.42 33.22 -12.80
N GLY A 296 24.31 32.25 -13.01
CA GLY A 296 25.67 32.50 -13.51
C GLY A 296 26.65 33.05 -12.49
N ARG A 297 26.27 33.15 -11.20
CA ARG A 297 27.12 33.54 -10.10
C ARG A 297 27.50 32.38 -9.23
N GLU A 298 28.77 32.26 -8.87
CA GLU A 298 29.25 31.28 -7.90
C GLU A 298 29.07 31.80 -6.48
N ILE A 299 28.46 30.97 -5.62
CA ILE A 299 28.16 31.31 -4.23
C ILE A 299 28.83 30.26 -3.36
N GLN A 300 29.58 30.69 -2.37
CA GLN A 300 30.20 29.84 -1.35
C GLN A 300 29.66 30.21 0.02
N ALA A 301 29.63 29.22 0.90
CA ALA A 301 29.25 29.38 2.29
C ALA A 301 30.07 28.44 3.17
N THR A 302 29.99 28.65 4.47
CA THR A 302 30.60 27.77 5.46
C THR A 302 29.57 27.20 6.42
N LEU A 303 29.98 26.23 7.22
CA LEU A 303 29.15 25.60 8.24
C LEU A 303 29.77 25.79 9.62
N SER A 304 28.94 26.12 10.60
CA SER A 304 29.28 25.99 12.02
C SER A 304 28.65 24.68 12.55
N LEU A 305 29.45 23.83 13.18
CA LEU A 305 29.02 22.52 13.66
C LEU A 305 29.29 22.36 15.14
N GLY A 306 28.33 21.80 15.86
CA GLY A 306 28.44 21.41 17.25
C GLY A 306 28.17 19.95 17.45
N ALA A 307 28.96 19.28 18.30
CA ALA A 307 28.83 17.84 18.55
C ALA A 307 28.69 17.53 20.03
N ALA A 308 27.83 16.56 20.34
CA ALA A 308 27.73 15.95 21.65
C ALA A 308 27.52 14.42 21.52
N ILE A 309 27.95 13.67 22.56
CA ILE A 309 27.93 12.20 22.54
C ILE A 309 27.21 11.67 23.78
N TYR A 310 26.20 10.83 23.57
CA TYR A 310 25.57 10.03 24.63
C TYR A 310 26.45 8.83 24.97
N PRO A 311 26.62 8.44 26.23
CA PRO A 311 26.20 9.12 27.47
C PRO A 311 27.26 10.10 28.05
N LEU A 312 28.34 10.38 27.30
CA LEU A 312 29.45 11.21 27.80
C LEU A 312 29.03 12.67 28.07
N HIS A 313 28.13 13.20 27.26
CA HIS A 313 27.68 14.57 27.28
C HIS A 313 26.17 14.69 27.58
N GLY A 314 25.62 13.79 28.38
CA GLY A 314 24.24 13.83 28.81
C GLY A 314 23.68 12.43 29.07
N SER A 315 22.74 12.32 29.99
CA SER A 315 22.13 11.09 30.47
C SER A 315 20.84 10.71 29.70
N ASN A 316 20.33 11.62 28.90
CA ASN A 316 19.09 11.48 28.12
C ASN A 316 19.21 12.28 26.81
N VAL A 317 18.15 12.11 25.94
CA VAL A 317 18.06 12.74 24.63
C VAL A 317 18.20 14.26 24.73
N ASP A 318 17.43 14.89 25.61
CA ASP A 318 17.29 16.34 25.70
C ASP A 318 18.60 16.99 26.11
N GLU A 319 19.29 16.41 27.07
CA GLU A 319 20.61 16.91 27.53
C GLU A 319 21.65 16.86 26.40
N VAL A 320 21.76 15.71 25.70
CA VAL A 320 22.76 15.57 24.63
C VAL A 320 22.44 16.50 23.46
N PHE A 321 21.17 16.69 23.15
CA PHE A 321 20.72 17.58 22.09
C PHE A 321 21.01 19.04 22.41
N ILE A 322 20.67 19.48 23.63
CA ILE A 322 21.00 20.84 24.13
C ILE A 322 22.51 21.08 24.11
N HIS A 323 23.33 20.10 24.48
CA HIS A 323 24.76 20.22 24.50
C HIS A 323 25.37 20.28 23.08
N ALA A 324 24.81 19.60 22.11
CA ALA A 324 25.19 19.72 20.70
C ALA A 324 24.86 21.12 20.16
N ASP A 325 23.67 21.67 20.51
CA ASP A 325 23.25 23.01 20.13
C ASP A 325 24.15 24.06 20.76
N ARG A 326 24.46 23.97 22.05
CA ARG A 326 25.42 24.88 22.72
C ARG A 326 26.77 24.85 22.04
N ALA A 327 27.29 23.68 21.68
CA ALA A 327 28.56 23.55 20.98
C ALA A 327 28.49 24.21 19.58
N MET A 328 27.40 24.07 18.84
CA MET A 328 27.19 24.77 17.56
C MET A 328 27.14 26.31 17.75
N TYR A 329 26.45 26.77 18.78
CA TYR A 329 26.42 28.19 19.13
C TYR A 329 27.82 28.74 19.47
N GLN A 330 28.64 27.98 20.23
CA GLN A 330 30.05 28.32 20.48
C GLN A 330 30.87 28.39 19.18
N ALA A 331 30.64 27.48 18.23
CA ALA A 331 31.26 27.53 16.91
C ALA A 331 30.92 28.83 16.18
N LYS A 332 29.65 29.29 16.23
CA LYS A 332 29.20 30.56 15.64
C LYS A 332 29.85 31.76 16.33
N GLN A 333 29.89 31.79 17.66
CA GLN A 333 30.54 32.88 18.43
C GLN A 333 32.06 32.93 18.25
N GLY A 334 32.70 31.79 18.14
CA GLY A 334 34.14 31.67 17.98
C GLY A 334 34.67 32.10 16.61
N GLY A 335 33.81 32.61 15.69
CA GLY A 335 34.23 33.11 14.38
C GLY A 335 33.71 32.26 13.21
N ARG A 336 32.77 31.32 13.45
CA ARG A 336 32.14 30.44 12.44
C ARG A 336 33.13 29.50 11.75
N ASN A 337 32.67 28.79 10.73
CA ASN A 337 33.46 27.87 9.91
C ASN A 337 34.33 26.92 10.75
N ARG A 338 33.72 26.26 11.73
CA ARG A 338 34.44 25.37 12.66
C ARG A 338 33.56 24.33 13.27
N VAL A 339 34.21 23.32 13.84
CA VAL A 339 33.60 22.27 14.65
C VAL A 339 33.94 22.54 16.11
N VAL A 340 32.95 22.46 16.98
CA VAL A 340 33.11 22.40 18.44
C VAL A 340 32.50 21.13 18.97
N VAL A 341 33.26 20.36 19.75
CA VAL A 341 32.74 19.23 20.50
C VAL A 341 32.48 19.73 21.93
N PHE A 342 31.30 19.44 22.46
CA PHE A 342 30.95 19.80 23.83
C PHE A 342 31.96 19.17 24.80
N SER A 343 32.52 19.98 25.73
CA SER A 343 33.59 19.53 26.63
C SER A 343 33.17 19.46 28.11
N GLY A 344 31.87 19.67 28.42
CA GLY A 344 31.41 19.73 29.81
C GLY A 344 32.10 20.87 30.62
N GLU A 345 31.32 21.65 31.30
CA GLU A 345 31.78 22.70 32.27
C GLU A 345 33.05 23.49 31.94
N ALA A 346 32.99 24.37 30.98
CA ALA A 346 33.92 25.53 30.90
C ALA A 346 33.19 26.88 30.79
N ASP A 347 31.86 26.98 30.88
CA ASP A 347 31.10 28.22 30.64
C ASP A 347 30.15 28.67 31.75
N SER A 348 30.53 28.49 33.02
CA SER A 348 29.83 29.17 34.13
C SER A 348 30.43 30.54 34.51
N LYS A 349 31.27 31.15 33.65
CA LYS A 349 31.89 32.44 33.95
C LYS A 349 31.83 33.43 32.80
N ASN A 350 30.70 33.67 32.18
CA ASN A 350 30.47 34.89 31.39
C ASN A 350 28.99 35.03 31.04
N VAL A 351 28.15 35.17 32.06
CA VAL A 351 26.84 35.82 31.93
C VAL A 351 26.70 36.70 33.17
N GLU A 352 27.26 37.89 33.13
CA GLU A 352 26.81 39.06 33.83
C GLU A 352 26.34 40.11 32.82
#